data_c88e9e86a55ef8f3f05c62be5bf73b8c
#
_entry.id   c88e9e86a55ef8f3f05c62be5bf73b8c
#
_cell.length_a   1.000
_cell.length_b   1.000
_cell.length_c   1.000
_cell.angle_alpha   90.00
_cell.angle_beta   90.00
_cell.angle_gamma   90.00
#
_symmetry.space_group_name_H-M   'P 1'
#
loop_
_entity.id
_entity.type
_entity.pdbx_description
1 polymer ?
#
loop_
_entity_poly.entity_id
_entity_poly.type
_entity_poly.pdbx_seq_one_letter_code
_entity_poly.pdbx_strand_id
1 'polypeptide(L)'
;LVGSEMCIRDRVTGIQKLTLLDYPGVVACTVFTAGCNFRCPFCHNAMLVLPEQIDDECLTDDEVFGFLKKRRGVLDGVAVTGGEPLLHADMPEFLARVKELGYKIKLDTNGSNPELLSEIVKNKLVDRVAMDIKNAPEEYARTIGLKSFDIAPVERSKEMLLRGDIDYEFRTTVVKGIHTKESLIGAAKWIEGAKEYYLQQFKDSGNLILPDGLSAYDEKQMHALADAVRDYVPTVEVRGV
;
A
#
# COMPACT_ATOMS: atom_id res chain seq x y z
N LEU A 1 -19.73 -19.90 -3.73
CA LEU A 1 -20.34 -18.70 -4.29
C LEU A 1 -19.31 -18.04 -5.19
N VAL A 2 -19.53 -18.09 -6.50
CA VAL A 2 -18.69 -17.51 -7.56
C VAL A 2 -18.81 -15.99 -7.46
N GLY A 3 -17.65 -15.30 -7.43
CA GLY A 3 -17.48 -13.91 -7.11
C GLY A 3 -18.40 -12.95 -7.89
N SER A 4 -19.10 -12.13 -7.15
CA SER A 4 -19.44 -10.80 -7.63
C SER A 4 -18.12 -10.04 -7.77
N GLU A 5 -17.81 -9.55 -8.97
CA GLU A 5 -16.71 -8.62 -9.17
C GLU A 5 -16.89 -7.46 -8.21
N MET A 6 -15.89 -7.24 -7.35
CA MET A 6 -15.93 -6.16 -6.37
C MET A 6 -15.69 -4.84 -7.10
N CYS A 7 -16.74 -4.01 -7.20
CA CYS A 7 -16.63 -2.66 -7.76
C CYS A 7 -16.24 -1.66 -6.68
N ILE A 8 -15.39 -0.70 -7.01
CA ILE A 8 -14.98 0.37 -6.08
C ILE A 8 -16.16 1.28 -5.72
N ARG A 9 -17.17 1.37 -6.57
CA ARG A 9 -18.37 2.22 -6.36
C ARG A 9 -19.07 1.99 -5.03
N ASP A 10 -18.94 0.75 -4.48
CA ASP A 10 -19.57 0.36 -3.22
C ASP A 10 -18.53 -0.01 -2.17
N ARG A 11 -17.28 0.45 -2.32
CA ARG A 11 -16.15 -0.01 -1.50
C ARG A 11 -15.19 1.09 -1.04
N VAL A 12 -15.52 2.36 -1.23
CA VAL A 12 -14.81 3.46 -0.56
C VAL A 12 -15.38 3.59 0.84
N THR A 13 -14.61 3.18 1.84
CA THR A 13 -15.04 3.17 3.25
C THR A 13 -14.80 4.50 3.95
N GLY A 14 -13.96 5.37 3.37
CA GLY A 14 -13.70 6.66 3.99
C GLY A 14 -12.74 7.54 3.21
N ILE A 15 -12.73 8.81 3.59
CA ILE A 15 -11.81 9.82 3.07
C ILE A 15 -11.16 10.55 4.23
N GLN A 16 -9.85 10.48 4.34
CA GLN A 16 -9.08 11.44 5.13
C GLN A 16 -8.95 12.72 4.32
N LYS A 17 -9.66 13.75 4.75
CA LYS A 17 -9.90 14.98 3.95
C LYS A 17 -8.65 15.82 3.68
N LEU A 18 -7.57 15.60 4.43
CA LEU A 18 -6.27 16.27 4.27
C LEU A 18 -5.16 15.36 4.80
N THR A 19 -4.11 15.19 4.02
CA THR A 19 -2.87 14.53 4.41
C THR A 19 -1.67 15.25 3.82
N LEU A 20 -0.57 15.28 4.57
CA LEU A 20 0.76 15.72 4.12
C LEU A 20 1.77 14.57 4.16
N LEU A 21 1.33 13.39 4.63
CA LEU A 21 2.18 12.20 4.86
C LEU A 21 1.98 11.14 3.80
N ASP A 22 0.73 10.88 3.40
CA ASP A 22 0.42 9.76 2.50
C ASP A 22 0.86 10.01 1.05
N TYR A 23 1.02 11.29 0.68
CA TYR A 23 1.62 11.68 -0.61
C TYR A 23 2.72 12.72 -0.37
N PRO A 24 3.99 12.30 -0.15
CA PRO A 24 5.08 13.20 0.15
C PRO A 24 5.23 14.34 -0.87
N GLY A 25 5.32 15.58 -0.37
CA GLY A 25 5.46 16.78 -1.20
C GLY A 25 4.18 17.26 -1.91
N VAL A 26 3.03 16.63 -1.64
CA VAL A 26 1.73 16.99 -2.24
C VAL A 26 0.70 17.19 -1.15
N VAL A 27 -0.04 18.29 -1.19
CA VAL A 27 -1.22 18.48 -0.33
C VAL A 27 -2.35 17.61 -0.86
N ALA A 28 -2.68 16.53 -0.17
CA ALA A 28 -3.57 15.50 -0.69
C ALA A 28 -4.69 15.14 0.28
N CYS A 29 -5.68 14.42 -0.20
CA CYS A 29 -6.56 13.59 0.62
C CYS A 29 -6.21 12.11 0.40
N THR A 30 -6.67 11.26 1.34
CA THR A 30 -6.52 9.81 1.21
C THR A 30 -7.87 9.15 1.09
N VAL A 31 -8.05 8.33 0.05
CA VAL A 31 -9.25 7.52 -0.19
C VAL A 31 -8.94 6.09 0.23
N PHE A 32 -9.78 5.53 1.09
CA PHE A 32 -9.63 4.18 1.63
C PHE A 32 -10.61 3.21 0.98
N THR A 33 -10.09 2.12 0.39
CA THR A 33 -10.90 1.04 -0.19
C THR A 33 -11.05 -0.13 0.78
N ALA A 34 -12.18 -0.81 0.73
CA ALA A 34 -12.44 -2.03 1.49
C ALA A 34 -11.91 -3.28 0.79
N GLY A 35 -11.64 -4.31 1.61
CA GLY A 35 -11.21 -5.63 1.14
C GLY A 35 -9.70 -5.71 0.90
N CYS A 36 -9.14 -6.87 1.23
CA CYS A 36 -7.75 -7.21 0.95
C CYS A 36 -7.65 -8.72 0.78
N ASN A 37 -6.77 -9.16 -0.10
CA ASN A 37 -6.45 -10.58 -0.28
C ASN A 37 -5.37 -11.09 0.68
N PHE A 38 -4.74 -10.20 1.47
CA PHE A 38 -3.82 -10.54 2.53
C PHE A 38 -4.49 -10.49 3.91
N ARG A 39 -3.89 -11.17 4.89
CA ARG A 39 -4.33 -11.24 6.29
C ARG A 39 -3.16 -10.98 7.22
N CYS A 40 -2.35 -9.95 6.90
CA CYS A 40 -1.16 -9.60 7.67
C CYS A 40 -1.51 -9.46 9.16
N PRO A 41 -0.86 -10.18 10.09
CA PRO A 41 -1.16 -10.12 11.51
C PRO A 41 -1.13 -8.71 12.09
N PHE A 42 -0.22 -7.89 11.56
CA PHE A 42 0.04 -6.51 11.96
C PHE A 42 -0.75 -5.46 11.19
N CYS A 43 -1.80 -5.84 10.47
CA CYS A 43 -2.61 -4.89 9.70
C CYS A 43 -3.31 -3.91 10.63
N HIS A 44 -3.02 -2.60 10.51
CA HIS A 44 -3.70 -1.58 11.33
C HIS A 44 -5.12 -1.28 10.84
N ASN A 45 -5.45 -1.70 9.62
CA ASN A 45 -6.73 -1.47 8.97
C ASN A 45 -7.58 -2.76 8.98
N ALA A 46 -7.58 -3.52 10.07
CA ALA A 46 -8.31 -4.78 10.16
C ALA A 46 -9.79 -4.62 9.75
N MET A 47 -10.42 -3.50 10.16
CA MET A 47 -11.79 -3.15 9.80
C MET A 47 -12.03 -2.94 8.30
N LEU A 48 -10.98 -2.66 7.51
CA LEU A 48 -11.09 -2.55 6.05
C LEU A 48 -10.82 -3.88 5.34
N VAL A 49 -10.27 -4.87 6.07
CA VAL A 49 -9.74 -6.12 5.51
C VAL A 49 -10.63 -7.31 5.84
N LEU A 50 -11.18 -7.35 7.05
CA LEU A 50 -12.01 -8.44 7.51
C LEU A 50 -13.47 -8.20 7.09
N PRO A 51 -14.07 -9.09 6.27
CA PRO A 51 -15.42 -8.88 5.73
C PRO A 51 -16.49 -8.60 6.78
N GLU A 52 -16.34 -9.22 7.96
CA GLU A 52 -17.25 -9.05 9.10
C GLU A 52 -17.10 -7.70 9.84
N GLN A 53 -16.05 -6.93 9.52
CA GLN A 53 -15.77 -5.63 10.13
C GLN A 53 -15.94 -4.47 9.14
N ILE A 54 -16.11 -4.78 7.86
CA ILE A 54 -16.35 -3.76 6.83
C ILE A 54 -17.73 -3.17 7.10
N ASP A 55 -17.78 -1.86 7.33
CA ASP A 55 -19.03 -1.13 7.50
C ASP A 55 -19.85 -1.19 6.20
N ASP A 56 -21.17 -1.40 6.32
CA ASP A 56 -22.09 -1.35 5.19
C ASP A 56 -22.27 0.09 4.65
N GLU A 57 -21.88 1.11 5.42
CA GLU A 57 -21.93 2.52 5.04
C GLU A 57 -20.68 2.93 4.22
N CYS A 58 -20.54 2.38 3.02
CA CYS A 58 -19.55 2.88 2.08
C CYS A 58 -19.98 4.21 1.47
N LEU A 59 -19.01 5.06 1.15
CA LEU A 59 -19.26 6.32 0.45
C LEU A 59 -19.64 6.04 -1.01
N THR A 60 -20.69 6.71 -1.45
CA THR A 60 -21.11 6.67 -2.84
C THR A 60 -20.15 7.45 -3.75
N ASP A 61 -20.15 7.14 -5.02
CA ASP A 61 -19.42 7.89 -6.05
C ASP A 61 -19.72 9.41 -5.97
N ASP A 62 -21.00 9.77 -5.82
CA ASP A 62 -21.42 11.17 -5.74
C ASP A 62 -20.84 11.89 -4.52
N GLU A 63 -20.72 11.22 -3.39
CA GLU A 63 -20.09 11.77 -2.19
C GLU A 63 -18.58 11.96 -2.38
N VAL A 64 -17.89 10.94 -2.91
CA VAL A 64 -16.45 11.00 -3.17
C VAL A 64 -16.12 12.09 -4.18
N PHE A 65 -16.75 12.04 -5.36
CA PHE A 65 -16.48 13.02 -6.42
C PHE A 65 -17.06 14.41 -6.10
N GLY A 66 -18.15 14.48 -5.34
CA GLY A 66 -18.68 15.72 -4.80
C GLY A 66 -17.67 16.41 -3.83
N PHE A 67 -17.02 15.63 -2.98
CA PHE A 67 -15.93 16.13 -2.13
C PHE A 67 -14.74 16.59 -2.99
N LEU A 68 -14.24 15.77 -3.90
CA LEU A 68 -13.09 16.10 -4.74
C LEU A 68 -13.35 17.37 -5.56
N LYS A 69 -14.52 17.50 -6.21
CA LYS A 69 -14.88 18.73 -6.96
C LYS A 69 -14.83 19.99 -6.09
N LYS A 70 -15.30 19.92 -4.85
CA LYS A 70 -15.28 21.05 -3.90
C LYS A 70 -13.87 21.41 -3.41
N ARG A 71 -12.90 20.50 -3.52
CA ARG A 71 -11.52 20.68 -3.04
C ARG A 71 -10.52 21.04 -4.14
N ARG A 72 -10.96 21.21 -5.38
CA ARG A 72 -10.11 21.69 -6.48
C ARG A 72 -9.50 23.03 -6.14
N GLY A 73 -8.18 23.17 -6.36
CA GLY A 73 -7.41 24.36 -6.00
C GLY A 73 -7.03 24.50 -4.52
N VAL A 74 -7.44 23.52 -3.68
CA VAL A 74 -7.02 23.40 -2.27
C VAL A 74 -6.14 22.17 -2.08
N LEU A 75 -6.55 21.06 -2.68
CA LEU A 75 -5.76 19.84 -2.74
C LEU A 75 -5.09 19.73 -4.11
N ASP A 76 -3.85 19.25 -4.12
CA ASP A 76 -3.07 18.98 -5.34
C ASP A 76 -3.12 17.52 -5.74
N GLY A 77 -3.44 16.62 -4.79
CA GLY A 77 -3.42 15.18 -5.04
C GLY A 77 -4.40 14.34 -4.25
N VAL A 78 -4.46 13.07 -4.64
CA VAL A 78 -5.23 12.01 -4.00
C VAL A 78 -4.32 10.80 -3.80
N ALA A 79 -4.21 10.31 -2.57
CA ALA A 79 -3.64 9.01 -2.27
C ALA A 79 -4.77 7.97 -2.24
N VAL A 80 -4.63 6.87 -2.97
CA VAL A 80 -5.59 5.75 -2.98
C VAL A 80 -4.94 4.57 -2.30
N THR A 81 -5.56 4.11 -1.21
CA THR A 81 -5.04 3.07 -0.30
C THR A 81 -6.21 2.29 0.33
N GLY A 82 -6.03 1.67 1.49
CA GLY A 82 -7.09 1.03 2.26
C GLY A 82 -6.75 -0.41 2.58
N GLY A 83 -7.58 -1.36 2.11
CA GLY A 83 -7.22 -2.77 2.02
C GLY A 83 -6.23 -3.01 0.88
N GLU A 84 -6.70 -3.51 -0.24
CA GLU A 84 -5.93 -3.58 -1.49
C GLU A 84 -6.75 -2.96 -2.63
N PRO A 85 -6.37 -1.76 -3.11
CA PRO A 85 -7.11 -1.08 -4.18
C PRO A 85 -7.24 -1.89 -5.48
N LEU A 86 -6.22 -2.69 -5.81
CA LEU A 86 -6.20 -3.47 -7.05
C LEU A 86 -7.03 -4.77 -6.99
N LEU A 87 -7.84 -4.96 -5.94
CA LEU A 87 -8.92 -5.95 -5.94
C LEU A 87 -10.17 -5.46 -6.71
N HIS A 88 -10.28 -4.15 -6.95
CA HIS A 88 -11.43 -3.55 -7.62
C HIS A 88 -11.14 -3.44 -9.11
N ALA A 89 -11.88 -4.21 -9.91
CA ALA A 89 -11.67 -4.28 -11.37
C ALA A 89 -11.92 -2.95 -12.08
N ASP A 90 -12.77 -2.09 -11.51
CA ASP A 90 -13.11 -0.74 -12.00
C ASP A 90 -12.20 0.38 -11.46
N MET A 91 -11.09 0.03 -10.76
CA MET A 91 -10.09 0.99 -10.29
C MET A 91 -9.56 1.90 -11.41
N PRO A 92 -9.25 1.41 -12.63
CA PRO A 92 -8.83 2.28 -13.72
C PRO A 92 -9.85 3.37 -14.07
N GLU A 93 -11.14 3.06 -14.10
CA GLU A 93 -12.21 4.04 -14.35
C GLU A 93 -12.26 5.10 -13.23
N PHE A 94 -12.17 4.67 -11.97
CA PHE A 94 -12.12 5.58 -10.82
C PHE A 94 -10.93 6.54 -10.90
N LEU A 95 -9.73 6.02 -11.15
CA LEU A 95 -8.51 6.82 -11.27
C LEU A 95 -8.58 7.80 -12.45
N ALA A 96 -9.13 7.38 -13.60
CA ALA A 96 -9.33 8.25 -14.76
C ALA A 96 -10.22 9.45 -14.41
N ARG A 97 -11.33 9.23 -13.72
CA ARG A 97 -12.24 10.29 -13.26
C ARG A 97 -11.56 11.25 -12.25
N VAL A 98 -10.69 10.74 -11.37
CA VAL A 98 -9.89 11.59 -10.47
C VAL A 98 -8.89 12.43 -11.26
N LYS A 99 -8.23 11.85 -12.29
CA LYS A 99 -7.33 12.56 -13.22
C LYS A 99 -8.05 13.67 -13.97
N GLU A 100 -9.27 13.46 -14.45
CA GLU A 100 -10.09 14.47 -15.13
C GLU A 100 -10.37 15.70 -14.25
N LEU A 101 -10.37 15.54 -12.93
CA LEU A 101 -10.47 16.66 -11.99
C LEU A 101 -9.15 17.43 -11.83
N GLY A 102 -8.04 16.95 -12.41
CA GLY A 102 -6.73 17.60 -12.40
C GLY A 102 -5.84 17.24 -11.23
N TYR A 103 -6.16 16.18 -10.46
CA TYR A 103 -5.36 15.74 -9.33
C TYR A 103 -4.15 14.90 -9.74
N LYS A 104 -3.06 15.03 -9.00
CA LYS A 104 -2.01 14.01 -8.94
C LYS A 104 -2.51 12.80 -8.15
N ILE A 105 -2.12 11.60 -8.55
CA ILE A 105 -2.57 10.37 -7.89
C ILE A 105 -1.39 9.53 -7.46
N LYS A 106 -1.38 9.14 -6.18
CA LYS A 106 -0.52 8.10 -5.63
C LYS A 106 -1.35 6.87 -5.32
N LEU A 107 -0.91 5.72 -5.80
CA LEU A 107 -1.52 4.42 -5.54
C LEU A 107 -0.65 3.62 -4.59
N ASP A 108 -1.23 3.19 -3.49
CA ASP A 108 -0.62 2.22 -2.57
C ASP A 108 -1.14 0.83 -2.91
N THR A 109 -0.26 -0.16 -3.03
CA THR A 109 -0.64 -1.53 -3.37
C THR A 109 0.28 -2.58 -2.74
N ASN A 110 -0.25 -3.76 -2.50
CA ASN A 110 0.52 -4.94 -2.11
C ASN A 110 1.16 -5.68 -3.30
N GLY A 111 0.91 -5.22 -4.53
CA GLY A 111 1.49 -5.74 -5.75
C GLY A 111 0.93 -7.08 -6.24
N SER A 112 -0.14 -7.60 -5.65
CA SER A 112 -0.66 -8.94 -5.99
C SER A 112 -1.45 -8.99 -7.30
N ASN A 113 -1.73 -7.85 -7.95
CA ASN A 113 -2.41 -7.78 -9.25
C ASN A 113 -1.57 -7.03 -10.29
N PRO A 114 -0.53 -7.68 -10.85
CA PRO A 114 0.39 -7.04 -11.80
C PRO A 114 -0.28 -6.65 -13.12
N GLU A 115 -1.33 -7.35 -13.54
CA GLU A 115 -2.06 -7.06 -14.76
C GLU A 115 -2.74 -5.68 -14.67
N LEU A 116 -3.51 -5.47 -13.60
CA LEU A 116 -4.23 -4.22 -13.38
C LEU A 116 -3.25 -3.07 -13.08
N LEU A 117 -2.19 -3.35 -12.31
CA LEU A 117 -1.14 -2.35 -12.08
C LEU A 117 -0.47 -1.92 -13.38
N SER A 118 -0.16 -2.88 -14.27
CA SER A 118 0.44 -2.59 -15.58
C SER A 118 -0.49 -1.75 -16.47
N GLU A 119 -1.77 -2.04 -16.47
CA GLU A 119 -2.79 -1.26 -17.19
C GLU A 119 -2.83 0.18 -16.69
N ILE A 120 -2.92 0.38 -15.37
CA ILE A 120 -2.96 1.69 -14.72
C ILE A 120 -1.72 2.52 -15.05
N VAL A 121 -0.54 1.93 -14.98
CA VAL A 121 0.74 2.61 -15.28
C VAL A 121 0.84 2.95 -16.77
N LYS A 122 0.53 2.02 -17.68
CA LYS A 122 0.57 2.24 -19.13
C LYS A 122 -0.39 3.34 -19.56
N ASN A 123 -1.57 3.42 -18.96
CA ASN A 123 -2.56 4.44 -19.25
C ASN A 123 -2.32 5.77 -18.49
N LYS A 124 -1.21 5.89 -17.74
CA LYS A 124 -0.80 7.07 -16.96
C LYS A 124 -1.90 7.57 -16.01
N LEU A 125 -2.63 6.62 -15.40
CA LEU A 125 -3.72 6.92 -14.47
C LEU A 125 -3.22 7.31 -13.09
N VAL A 126 -1.96 7.07 -12.79
CA VAL A 126 -1.30 7.46 -11.53
C VAL A 126 0.03 8.15 -11.80
N ASP A 127 0.50 8.95 -10.86
CA ASP A 127 1.77 9.69 -10.95
C ASP A 127 2.86 9.02 -10.09
N ARG A 128 2.48 8.31 -9.04
CA ARG A 128 3.39 7.58 -8.16
C ARG A 128 2.75 6.28 -7.68
N VAL A 129 3.55 5.23 -7.53
CA VAL A 129 3.15 3.95 -6.91
C VAL A 129 3.97 3.73 -5.66
N ALA A 130 3.32 3.40 -4.54
CA ALA A 130 3.98 2.87 -3.36
C ALA A 130 3.60 1.39 -3.23
N MET A 131 4.57 0.52 -3.42
CA MET A 131 4.35 -0.93 -3.32
C MET A 131 4.92 -1.47 -2.02
N ASP A 132 4.09 -2.20 -1.30
CA ASP A 132 4.51 -2.85 -0.07
C ASP A 132 5.25 -4.15 -0.35
N ILE A 133 6.50 -4.23 0.09
CA ILE A 133 7.29 -5.46 0.19
C ILE A 133 7.11 -5.98 1.62
N LYS A 134 6.36 -7.06 1.76
CA LYS A 134 5.96 -7.51 3.11
C LYS A 134 7.09 -8.21 3.85
N ASN A 135 7.96 -8.95 3.15
CA ASN A 135 9.17 -9.60 3.68
C ASN A 135 10.03 -10.17 2.53
N ALA A 136 11.09 -10.91 2.88
CA ALA A 136 11.80 -11.78 1.94
C ALA A 136 10.85 -12.84 1.35
N PRO A 137 11.06 -13.31 0.10
CA PRO A 137 10.19 -14.27 -0.57
C PRO A 137 9.88 -15.51 0.26
N GLU A 138 10.86 -16.07 0.97
CA GLU A 138 10.75 -17.28 1.78
C GLU A 138 9.80 -17.09 2.99
N GLU A 139 9.72 -15.88 3.53
CA GLU A 139 8.90 -15.52 4.69
C GLU A 139 7.57 -14.88 4.27
N TYR A 140 7.33 -14.70 2.96
CA TYR A 140 6.22 -13.87 2.48
C TYR A 140 4.86 -14.40 2.89
N ALA A 141 4.57 -15.69 2.64
CA ALA A 141 3.30 -16.32 2.98
C ALA A 141 2.96 -16.19 4.47
N ARG A 142 3.95 -16.46 5.33
CA ARG A 142 3.82 -16.32 6.79
C ARG A 142 3.53 -14.87 7.19
N THR A 143 4.25 -13.92 6.59
CA THR A 143 4.13 -12.49 6.91
C THR A 143 2.77 -11.92 6.52
N ILE A 144 2.20 -12.39 5.41
CA ILE A 144 0.86 -11.96 4.96
C ILE A 144 -0.28 -12.78 5.56
N GLY A 145 0.01 -13.67 6.51
CA GLY A 145 -0.99 -14.45 7.26
C GLY A 145 -1.65 -15.57 6.45
N LEU A 146 -0.99 -16.09 5.41
CA LEU A 146 -1.49 -17.18 4.57
C LEU A 146 -0.68 -18.46 4.76
N LYS A 147 -1.32 -19.61 4.61
CA LYS A 147 -0.65 -20.94 4.71
C LYS A 147 0.30 -21.18 3.53
N SER A 148 -0.04 -20.67 2.36
CA SER A 148 0.76 -20.71 1.14
C SER A 148 0.40 -19.51 0.28
N PHE A 149 1.35 -19.03 -0.51
CA PHE A 149 1.16 -17.91 -1.42
C PHE A 149 2.07 -18.08 -2.64
N ASP A 150 1.50 -17.90 -3.83
CA ASP A 150 2.29 -17.78 -5.04
C ASP A 150 2.85 -16.36 -5.14
N ILE A 151 4.15 -16.22 -4.99
CA ILE A 151 4.83 -14.91 -5.00
C ILE A 151 4.96 -14.31 -6.40
N ALA A 152 4.78 -15.10 -7.47
CA ALA A 152 5.01 -14.68 -8.85
C ALA A 152 4.23 -13.40 -9.26
N PRO A 153 2.97 -13.17 -8.84
CA PRO A 153 2.29 -11.90 -9.13
C PRO A 153 3.02 -10.69 -8.53
N VAL A 154 3.43 -10.78 -7.26
CA VAL A 154 4.16 -9.71 -6.57
C VAL A 154 5.52 -9.47 -7.21
N GLU A 155 6.22 -10.53 -7.61
CA GLU A 155 7.48 -10.45 -8.34
C GLU A 155 7.34 -9.71 -9.66
N ARG A 156 6.31 -10.01 -10.45
CA ARG A 156 6.04 -9.30 -11.72
C ARG A 156 5.75 -7.81 -11.50
N SER A 157 4.98 -7.46 -10.45
CA SER A 157 4.73 -6.07 -10.09
C SER A 157 6.02 -5.34 -9.69
N LYS A 158 6.83 -5.96 -8.84
CA LYS A 158 8.15 -5.47 -8.44
C LYS A 158 9.06 -5.22 -9.65
N GLU A 159 9.20 -6.21 -10.54
CA GLU A 159 10.02 -6.10 -11.74
C GLU A 159 9.54 -4.99 -12.68
N MET A 160 8.23 -4.81 -12.80
CA MET A 160 7.67 -3.73 -13.59
C MET A 160 8.06 -2.36 -13.02
N LEU A 161 7.97 -2.17 -11.70
CA LEU A 161 8.36 -0.91 -11.06
C LEU A 161 9.86 -0.65 -11.13
N LEU A 162 10.71 -1.70 -10.98
CA LEU A 162 12.16 -1.60 -11.12
C LEU A 162 12.61 -1.09 -12.50
N ARG A 163 11.83 -1.29 -13.57
CA ARG A 163 12.12 -0.66 -14.89
C ARG A 163 12.07 0.85 -14.85
N GLY A 164 11.34 1.44 -13.91
CA GLY A 164 11.34 2.87 -13.68
C GLY A 164 10.50 3.70 -14.66
N ASP A 165 9.49 3.08 -15.27
CA ASP A 165 8.56 3.76 -16.20
C ASP A 165 7.60 4.72 -15.47
N ILE A 166 7.54 4.64 -14.16
CA ILE A 166 6.77 5.51 -13.27
C ILE A 166 7.59 5.85 -12.03
N ASP A 167 7.26 6.95 -11.35
CA ASP A 167 7.79 7.24 -10.03
C ASP A 167 7.23 6.25 -9.00
N TYR A 168 8.11 5.65 -8.19
CA TYR A 168 7.71 4.63 -7.24
C TYR A 168 8.58 4.60 -5.98
N GLU A 169 8.03 4.02 -4.93
CA GLU A 169 8.73 3.63 -3.72
C GLU A 169 8.37 2.20 -3.31
N PHE A 170 9.32 1.47 -2.73
CA PHE A 170 9.01 0.26 -1.96
C PHE A 170 8.93 0.58 -0.47
N ARG A 171 8.08 -0.15 0.26
CA ARG A 171 7.88 0.03 1.70
C ARG A 171 7.79 -1.31 2.42
N THR A 172 8.32 -1.35 3.64
CA THR A 172 8.09 -2.47 4.56
C THR A 172 7.73 -1.92 5.94
N THR A 173 6.56 -2.29 6.46
CA THR A 173 6.25 -2.08 7.87
C THR A 173 7.03 -3.09 8.70
N VAL A 174 7.99 -2.62 9.48
CA VAL A 174 8.93 -3.46 10.24
C VAL A 174 8.36 -3.78 11.62
N VAL A 175 8.10 -5.07 11.85
CA VAL A 175 7.42 -5.58 13.05
C VAL A 175 8.32 -6.57 13.77
N LYS A 176 8.63 -6.31 15.04
CA LYS A 176 9.33 -7.26 15.89
C LYS A 176 8.43 -8.46 16.21
N GLY A 177 8.96 -9.65 16.03
CA GLY A 177 8.19 -10.91 16.06
C GLY A 177 7.91 -11.48 14.67
N ILE A 178 8.01 -10.65 13.62
CA ILE A 178 7.86 -11.07 12.21
C ILE A 178 9.16 -10.86 11.44
N HIS A 179 9.69 -9.63 11.47
CA HIS A 179 10.89 -9.27 10.72
C HIS A 179 12.15 -9.43 11.57
N THR A 180 13.18 -9.99 10.99
CA THR A 180 14.54 -10.03 11.53
C THR A 180 15.48 -9.22 10.63
N LYS A 181 16.69 -8.95 11.08
CA LYS A 181 17.71 -8.33 10.23
C LYS A 181 17.93 -9.13 8.94
N GLU A 182 18.03 -10.45 9.06
CA GLU A 182 18.27 -11.39 7.96
C GLU A 182 17.13 -11.36 6.94
N SER A 183 15.86 -11.36 7.42
CA SER A 183 14.70 -11.32 6.54
C SER A 183 14.58 -9.97 5.82
N LEU A 184 14.94 -8.85 6.47
CA LEU A 184 14.97 -7.54 5.82
C LEU A 184 16.10 -7.44 4.78
N ILE A 185 17.27 -8.03 5.05
CA ILE A 185 18.35 -8.16 4.06
C ILE A 185 17.84 -9.00 2.86
N GLY A 186 17.13 -10.09 3.09
CA GLY A 186 16.51 -10.89 2.04
C GLY A 186 15.53 -10.08 1.19
N ALA A 187 14.66 -9.28 1.84
CA ALA A 187 13.74 -8.38 1.15
C ALA A 187 14.48 -7.32 0.32
N ALA A 188 15.54 -6.71 0.87
CA ALA A 188 16.34 -5.71 0.18
C ALA A 188 17.09 -6.29 -1.04
N LYS A 189 17.64 -7.50 -0.92
CA LYS A 189 18.22 -8.23 -2.07
C LYS A 189 17.19 -8.48 -3.17
N TRP A 190 15.96 -8.83 -2.78
CA TRP A 190 14.89 -9.11 -3.74
C TRP A 190 14.45 -7.87 -4.54
N ILE A 191 14.60 -6.67 -3.95
CA ILE A 191 14.33 -5.38 -4.60
C ILE A 191 15.62 -4.64 -5.01
N GLU A 192 16.75 -5.34 -5.13
CA GLU A 192 18.02 -4.73 -5.52
C GLU A 192 17.87 -3.90 -6.81
N GLY A 193 18.46 -2.71 -6.80
CA GLY A 193 18.30 -1.72 -7.88
C GLY A 193 17.12 -0.77 -7.70
N ALA A 194 16.34 -0.92 -6.64
CA ALA A 194 15.29 0.04 -6.31
C ALA A 194 15.84 1.45 -6.04
N LYS A 195 15.09 2.47 -6.45
CA LYS A 195 15.46 3.88 -6.23
C LYS A 195 15.29 4.28 -4.77
N GLU A 196 14.18 3.87 -4.16
CA GLU A 196 13.78 4.25 -2.80
C GLU A 196 13.17 3.07 -2.06
N TYR A 197 13.58 2.89 -0.82
CA TYR A 197 13.01 1.88 0.09
C TYR A 197 12.75 2.49 1.46
N TYR A 198 11.53 2.37 1.95
CA TYR A 198 11.12 2.93 3.22
C TYR A 198 10.82 1.84 4.24
N LEU A 199 11.55 1.87 5.36
CA LEU A 199 11.27 1.05 6.52
C LEU A 199 10.34 1.82 7.45
N GLN A 200 9.07 1.40 7.53
CA GLN A 200 8.07 2.04 8.36
C GLN A 200 8.03 1.38 9.73
N GLN A 201 8.15 2.17 10.80
CA GLN A 201 8.00 1.65 12.16
C GLN A 201 6.56 1.17 12.37
N PHE A 202 6.43 -0.06 12.87
CA PHE A 202 5.15 -0.58 13.30
C PHE A 202 4.59 0.23 14.48
N LYS A 203 3.29 0.52 14.42
CA LYS A 203 2.53 1.12 15.54
C LYS A 203 1.32 0.25 15.81
N ASP A 204 1.13 -0.15 17.06
CA ASP A 204 -0.07 -0.86 17.45
C ASP A 204 -1.24 0.15 17.51
N SER A 205 -2.23 -0.07 16.65
CA SER A 205 -3.44 0.75 16.58
C SER A 205 -4.55 0.29 17.53
N GLY A 206 -4.34 -0.83 18.23
CA GLY A 206 -5.36 -1.48 19.05
C GLY A 206 -6.36 -2.33 18.26
N ASN A 207 -6.29 -2.33 16.91
CA ASN A 207 -7.19 -3.07 16.01
C ASN A 207 -6.40 -3.92 15.01
N LEU A 208 -5.46 -4.72 15.51
CA LEU A 208 -4.69 -5.63 14.67
C LEU A 208 -5.45 -6.93 14.41
N ILE A 209 -5.13 -7.62 13.30
CA ILE A 209 -5.74 -8.93 12.99
C ILE A 209 -5.30 -10.00 14.01
N LEU A 210 -3.99 -10.06 14.34
CA LEU A 210 -3.42 -10.98 15.33
C LEU A 210 -2.28 -10.28 16.07
N PRO A 211 -2.54 -9.61 17.20
CA PRO A 211 -1.56 -8.77 17.90
C PRO A 211 -0.50 -9.56 18.68
N ASP A 212 -0.74 -10.84 18.98
CA ASP A 212 0.08 -11.61 19.91
C ASP A 212 1.54 -11.73 19.45
N GLY A 213 2.46 -11.35 20.35
CA GLY A 213 3.90 -11.44 20.10
C GLY A 213 4.46 -10.35 19.20
N LEU A 214 3.64 -9.38 18.77
CA LEU A 214 4.07 -8.28 17.92
C LEU A 214 4.43 -7.05 18.77
N SER A 215 5.51 -6.34 18.36
CA SER A 215 5.89 -5.08 18.97
C SER A 215 6.70 -4.22 17.99
N ALA A 216 6.88 -2.94 18.33
CA ALA A 216 7.73 -2.04 17.57
C ALA A 216 9.22 -2.27 17.88
N TYR A 217 10.07 -2.07 16.89
CA TYR A 217 11.48 -1.78 17.12
C TYR A 217 11.62 -0.33 17.58
N ASP A 218 12.58 -0.03 18.46
CA ASP A 218 12.88 1.36 18.80
C ASP A 218 13.60 2.09 17.65
N GLU A 219 13.69 3.42 17.73
CA GLU A 219 14.30 4.27 16.71
C GLU A 219 15.73 3.82 16.35
N LYS A 220 16.58 3.54 17.38
CA LYS A 220 17.96 3.10 17.18
C LYS A 220 18.02 1.76 16.45
N GLN A 221 17.15 0.83 16.80
CA GLN A 221 17.03 -0.47 16.14
C GLN A 221 16.56 -0.30 14.69
N MET A 222 15.57 0.57 14.43
CA MET A 222 15.10 0.85 13.09
C MET A 222 16.20 1.41 12.18
N HIS A 223 17.01 2.35 12.69
CA HIS A 223 18.16 2.86 11.94
C HIS A 223 19.23 1.80 11.69
N ALA A 224 19.51 0.94 12.66
CA ALA A 224 20.44 -0.17 12.48
C ALA A 224 19.96 -1.20 11.44
N LEU A 225 18.65 -1.42 11.35
CA LEU A 225 18.05 -2.26 10.31
C LEU A 225 18.11 -1.59 8.93
N ALA A 226 17.87 -0.28 8.86
CA ALA A 226 18.02 0.49 7.63
C ALA A 226 19.46 0.47 7.12
N ASP A 227 20.45 0.66 7.99
CA ASP A 227 21.87 0.58 7.63
C ASP A 227 22.25 -0.80 7.07
N ALA A 228 21.66 -1.87 7.61
CA ALA A 228 21.94 -3.24 7.17
C ALA A 228 21.47 -3.57 5.75
N VAL A 229 20.53 -2.79 5.20
CA VAL A 229 19.95 -3.02 3.86
C VAL A 229 20.46 -2.05 2.80
N ARG A 230 21.24 -1.02 3.18
CA ARG A 230 21.78 0.00 2.26
C ARG A 230 22.76 -0.52 1.21
N ASP A 231 23.37 -1.66 1.46
CA ASP A 231 24.24 -2.31 0.45
C ASP A 231 23.48 -2.75 -0.80
N TYR A 232 22.16 -2.94 -0.71
CA TYR A 232 21.29 -3.42 -1.79
C TYR A 232 20.42 -2.31 -2.38
N VAL A 233 19.98 -1.37 -1.54
CA VAL A 233 19.20 -0.19 -1.97
C VAL A 233 19.83 1.06 -1.38
N PRO A 234 20.47 1.91 -2.23
CA PRO A 234 21.23 3.06 -1.75
C PRO A 234 20.41 4.09 -0.96
N THR A 235 19.16 4.31 -1.37
CA THR A 235 18.26 5.25 -0.67
C THR A 235 17.30 4.47 0.23
N VAL A 236 17.68 4.34 1.50
CA VAL A 236 16.84 3.74 2.54
C VAL A 236 16.57 4.76 3.63
N GLU A 237 15.29 4.99 3.90
CA GLU A 237 14.84 5.91 4.94
C GLU A 237 13.92 5.20 5.95
N VAL A 238 13.93 5.69 7.19
CA VAL A 238 13.04 5.24 8.26
C VAL A 238 11.90 6.22 8.40
N ARG A 239 10.64 5.71 8.49
CA ARG A 239 9.43 6.52 8.71
C ARG A 239 8.73 6.09 9.99
N GLY A 240 8.18 7.06 10.72
CA GLY A 240 7.29 6.81 11.86
C GLY A 240 8.00 6.65 13.21
N VAL A 241 9.30 6.86 13.29
CA VAL A 241 10.12 6.90 14.54
C VAL A 241 10.02 8.27 15.20
#